data_429197876d7f0867debb0d8ee7595d2d
#
_entry.id   429197876d7f0867debb0d8ee7595d2d
#
_cell.length_a   1.000
_cell.length_b   1.000
_cell.length_c   1.000
_cell.angle_alpha   90.00
_cell.angle_beta   90.00
_cell.angle_gamma   90.00
#
_symmetry.space_group_name_H-M   'P 1'
#
loop_
_entity.id
_entity.type
_entity.pdbx_description
1 polymer ?
#
loop_
_entity_poly.entity_id
_entity_poly.type
_entity_poly.pdbx_seq_one_letter_code
_entity_poly.pdbx_strand_id
1 'polypeptide(L)'
;MAEDVVQRKGGVEYTLVHGRGRYAVTYPVPGLFSVYNSLAAIASCHSLGLPLAVAKFEGVGGRMETIDTGLGFQVVIDYAHTPDGLENVLRTIRGYKQGRLIALFGCGGNRDRGKRPQMCRAAASYADFMVVTSDNPRGENPYAILKDILAGMDGFDTPFAVIENRRDATKFALEQARAGDVVLLAGKGHEDYQIIGDTVYPYDEKKIVQELIKGLKE
;
A
#
# COMPACT_ATOMS: atom_id res chain seq x y z
N MET A 1 19.29 -10.08 16.09
CA MET A 1 17.97 -10.76 16.15
C MET A 1 16.94 -9.78 16.67
N ALA A 2 15.71 -9.84 16.20
CA ALA A 2 14.61 -9.03 16.76
C ALA A 2 13.76 -9.90 17.69
N GLU A 3 13.43 -9.37 18.86
CA GLU A 3 12.53 -9.96 19.86
C GLU A 3 11.44 -8.93 20.21
N ASP A 4 10.36 -9.37 20.85
CA ASP A 4 9.28 -8.52 21.35
C ASP A 4 8.68 -7.60 20.28
N VAL A 5 8.47 -8.12 19.06
CA VAL A 5 7.99 -7.31 17.91
C VAL A 5 6.53 -6.90 18.10
N VAL A 6 6.28 -5.59 18.14
CA VAL A 6 4.96 -5.00 18.22
C VAL A 6 4.69 -4.16 16.98
N GLN A 7 3.61 -4.48 16.27
CA GLN A 7 3.15 -3.67 15.13
C GLN A 7 2.12 -2.65 15.60
N ARG A 8 2.28 -1.40 15.12
CA ARG A 8 1.38 -0.29 15.38
C ARG A 8 1.01 0.43 14.09
N LYS A 9 -0.03 1.22 14.13
CA LYS A 9 -0.46 2.10 13.03
C LYS A 9 0.69 2.98 12.48
N GLY A 10 1.58 3.46 13.35
CA GLY A 10 2.68 4.37 13.01
C GLY A 10 4.02 3.67 12.80
N GLY A 11 4.11 2.33 12.81
CA GLY A 11 5.38 1.64 12.62
C GLY A 11 5.50 0.32 13.36
N VAL A 12 6.74 -0.13 13.57
CA VAL A 12 7.07 -1.32 14.36
C VAL A 12 8.01 -0.94 15.49
N GLU A 13 7.82 -1.59 16.63
CA GLU A 13 8.72 -1.53 17.78
C GLU A 13 9.25 -2.93 18.04
N TYR A 14 10.52 -3.06 18.36
CA TYR A 14 11.12 -4.35 18.71
C TYR A 14 12.39 -4.18 19.54
N THR A 15 12.80 -5.25 20.21
CA THR A 15 14.09 -5.33 20.90
C THR A 15 15.14 -5.92 19.95
N LEU A 16 16.15 -5.13 19.57
CA LEU A 16 17.33 -5.64 18.87
C LEU A 16 18.27 -6.33 19.88
N VAL A 17 18.53 -7.62 19.68
CA VAL A 17 19.53 -8.36 20.45
C VAL A 17 20.77 -8.56 19.61
N HIS A 18 21.90 -7.99 20.08
CA HIS A 18 23.21 -8.09 19.43
C HIS A 18 24.31 -8.32 20.47
N GLY A 19 25.01 -9.44 20.37
CA GLY A 19 25.97 -9.87 21.40
C GLY A 19 25.28 -10.04 22.76
N ARG A 20 25.75 -9.27 23.76
CA ARG A 20 25.13 -9.21 25.11
C ARG A 20 24.22 -7.99 25.29
N GLY A 21 24.10 -7.15 24.27
CA GLY A 21 23.30 -5.92 24.31
C GLY A 21 21.85 -6.15 23.86
N ARG A 22 20.94 -5.41 24.48
CA ARG A 22 19.51 -5.30 24.10
C ARG A 22 19.19 -3.82 23.86
N TYR A 23 18.63 -3.50 22.70
CA TYR A 23 18.39 -2.13 22.27
C TYR A 23 16.95 -2.00 21.79
N ALA A 24 16.19 -1.03 22.32
CA ALA A 24 14.87 -0.73 21.83
C ALA A 24 14.99 -0.02 20.45
N VAL A 25 14.24 -0.53 19.47
CA VAL A 25 14.17 0.03 18.12
C VAL A 25 12.73 0.38 17.80
N THR A 26 12.52 1.62 17.36
CA THR A 26 11.26 2.09 16.78
C THR A 26 11.50 2.45 15.33
N TYR A 27 10.73 1.84 14.42
CA TYR A 27 10.84 2.07 12.98
C TYR A 27 9.49 2.57 12.44
N PRO A 28 9.41 3.76 11.79
CA PRO A 28 8.15 4.45 11.51
C PRO A 28 7.42 3.94 10.26
N VAL A 29 7.62 2.69 9.89
CA VAL A 29 6.90 2.02 8.81
C VAL A 29 6.32 0.72 9.35
N PRO A 30 4.99 0.52 9.30
CA PRO A 30 4.36 -0.70 9.79
C PRO A 30 4.71 -1.91 8.92
N GLY A 31 4.55 -3.11 9.49
CA GLY A 31 4.76 -4.38 8.82
C GLY A 31 6.04 -5.11 9.25
N LEU A 32 5.97 -6.45 9.28
CA LEU A 32 7.12 -7.29 9.64
C LEU A 32 8.30 -7.13 8.68
N PHE A 33 8.05 -6.81 7.40
CA PHE A 33 9.11 -6.52 6.45
C PHE A 33 9.98 -5.33 6.89
N SER A 34 9.43 -4.38 7.63
CA SER A 34 10.17 -3.23 8.19
C SER A 34 11.17 -3.67 9.26
N VAL A 35 10.83 -4.71 10.04
CA VAL A 35 11.77 -5.32 10.99
C VAL A 35 12.95 -5.93 10.24
N TYR A 36 12.69 -6.72 9.18
CA TYR A 36 13.76 -7.33 8.38
C TYR A 36 14.63 -6.28 7.68
N ASN A 37 14.00 -5.25 7.09
CA ASN A 37 14.71 -4.17 6.41
C ASN A 37 15.60 -3.39 7.39
N SER A 38 15.09 -3.05 8.57
CA SER A 38 15.86 -2.34 9.59
C SER A 38 17.00 -3.21 10.15
N LEU A 39 16.77 -4.51 10.36
CA LEU A 39 17.82 -5.44 10.77
C LEU A 39 18.93 -5.56 9.72
N ALA A 40 18.56 -5.63 8.43
CA ALA A 40 19.54 -5.67 7.35
C ALA A 40 20.39 -4.40 7.31
N ALA A 41 19.76 -3.22 7.43
CA ALA A 41 20.45 -1.94 7.49
C ALA A 41 21.40 -1.85 8.70
N ILE A 42 20.92 -2.24 9.89
CA ILE A 42 21.72 -2.28 11.12
C ILE A 42 22.92 -3.23 10.97
N ALA A 43 22.70 -4.43 10.42
CA ALA A 43 23.78 -5.40 10.21
C ALA A 43 24.83 -4.88 9.23
N SER A 44 24.40 -4.22 8.14
CA SER A 44 25.31 -3.62 7.17
C SER A 44 26.15 -2.49 7.80
N CYS A 45 25.53 -1.58 8.54
CA CYS A 45 26.24 -0.53 9.27
C CYS A 45 27.25 -1.10 10.27
N HIS A 46 26.84 -2.12 11.02
CA HIS A 46 27.73 -2.78 12.00
C HIS A 46 28.93 -3.44 11.32
N SER A 47 28.74 -4.11 10.18
CA SER A 47 29.85 -4.73 9.43
C SER A 47 30.88 -3.73 8.90
N LEU A 48 30.44 -2.48 8.72
CA LEU A 48 31.31 -1.35 8.33
C LEU A 48 31.93 -0.61 9.53
N GLY A 49 31.76 -1.10 10.75
CA GLY A 49 32.24 -0.47 11.96
C GLY A 49 31.51 0.82 12.36
N LEU A 50 30.31 1.06 11.80
CA LEU A 50 29.48 2.22 12.13
C LEU A 50 28.70 1.96 13.43
N PRO A 51 28.38 3.02 14.22
CA PRO A 51 27.62 2.85 15.44
C PRO A 51 26.22 2.28 15.15
N LEU A 52 25.69 1.48 16.09
CA LEU A 52 24.33 0.94 16.05
C LEU A 52 23.30 2.04 16.33
N ALA A 53 23.36 3.11 15.59
CA ALA A 53 22.34 4.16 15.64
C ALA A 53 21.29 3.90 14.55
N VAL A 54 20.05 3.68 14.96
CA VAL A 54 18.92 3.79 14.04
C VAL A 54 18.73 5.29 13.83
N ALA A 55 19.22 5.81 12.71
CA ALA A 55 19.02 7.20 12.33
C ALA A 55 17.51 7.51 12.32
N LYS A 56 17.14 8.77 12.53
CA LYS A 56 15.76 9.24 12.31
C LYS A 56 15.39 8.92 10.86
N PHE A 57 14.60 7.88 10.69
CA PHE A 57 14.08 7.44 9.42
C PHE A 57 12.62 7.87 9.32
N GLU A 58 12.28 8.68 8.34
CA GLU A 58 10.93 9.23 8.16
C GLU A 58 10.06 8.38 7.23
N GLY A 59 10.55 7.22 6.80
CA GLY A 59 9.90 6.37 5.80
C GLY A 59 10.37 6.69 4.38
N VAL A 60 9.80 6.01 3.41
CA VAL A 60 10.04 6.22 1.98
C VAL A 60 8.72 6.60 1.32
N GLY A 61 8.69 7.69 0.57
CA GLY A 61 7.50 8.12 -0.16
C GLY A 61 6.95 6.99 -1.02
N GLY A 62 5.64 6.79 -1.00
CA GLY A 62 4.95 5.72 -1.72
C GLY A 62 5.21 4.29 -1.21
N ARG A 63 5.73 4.13 0.01
CA ARG A 63 5.93 2.83 0.69
C ARG A 63 5.27 2.87 2.06
N MET A 64 4.09 2.26 2.18
CA MET A 64 3.26 2.36 3.38
C MET A 64 3.11 3.81 3.87
N GLU A 65 3.13 4.76 2.93
CA GLU A 65 3.03 6.17 3.23
C GLU A 65 1.63 6.50 3.72
N THR A 66 1.54 6.95 4.95
CA THR A 66 0.28 7.22 5.61
C THR A 66 -0.09 8.69 5.52
N ILE A 67 -1.32 8.98 5.08
CA ILE A 67 -1.92 10.30 5.06
C ILE A 67 -3.04 10.33 6.10
N ASP A 68 -2.91 11.19 7.10
CA ASP A 68 -4.00 11.50 8.00
C ASP A 68 -4.98 12.45 7.30
N THR A 69 -6.21 12.00 7.14
CA THR A 69 -7.23 12.79 6.44
C THR A 69 -7.85 13.89 7.29
N GLY A 70 -7.76 13.79 8.62
CA GLY A 70 -8.52 14.62 9.55
C GLY A 70 -10.03 14.38 9.51
N LEU A 71 -10.49 13.30 8.81
CA LEU A 71 -11.90 12.88 8.69
C LEU A 71 -12.19 11.59 9.47
N GLY A 72 -11.24 11.18 10.33
CA GLY A 72 -11.37 9.98 11.16
C GLY A 72 -10.97 8.68 10.48
N PHE A 73 -10.73 8.65 9.16
CA PHE A 73 -10.15 7.52 8.44
C PHE A 73 -8.72 7.83 7.96
N GLN A 74 -8.02 6.82 7.50
CA GLN A 74 -6.63 6.90 7.08
C GLN A 74 -6.49 6.50 5.61
N VAL A 75 -5.59 7.15 4.87
CA VAL A 75 -5.16 6.70 3.54
C VAL A 75 -3.74 6.18 3.64
N VAL A 76 -3.47 5.05 2.98
CA VAL A 76 -2.14 4.46 2.84
C VAL A 76 -1.81 4.36 1.35
N ILE A 77 -0.69 4.93 0.93
CA ILE A 77 -0.17 4.83 -0.44
C ILE A 77 0.99 3.84 -0.44
N ASP A 78 0.93 2.84 -1.33
CA ASP A 78 1.98 1.84 -1.45
C ASP A 78 2.26 1.45 -2.92
N TYR A 79 3.50 1.08 -3.19
CA TYR A 79 3.95 0.62 -4.51
C TYR A 79 3.65 -0.87 -4.79
N ALA A 80 2.93 -1.55 -3.94
CA ALA A 80 2.59 -2.97 -4.09
C ALA A 80 1.85 -3.22 -5.42
N HIS A 81 2.55 -3.78 -6.39
CA HIS A 81 2.08 -4.07 -7.75
C HIS A 81 2.28 -5.55 -8.15
N THR A 82 2.58 -6.40 -7.17
CA THR A 82 2.67 -7.87 -7.29
C THR A 82 1.70 -8.52 -6.32
N PRO A 83 1.25 -9.77 -6.56
CA PRO A 83 0.36 -10.47 -5.63
C PRO A 83 0.91 -10.53 -4.21
N ASP A 84 2.15 -10.96 -4.03
CA ASP A 84 2.80 -11.06 -2.72
C ASP A 84 2.96 -9.69 -2.05
N GLY A 85 3.34 -8.66 -2.84
CA GLY A 85 3.45 -7.29 -2.32
C GLY A 85 2.12 -6.78 -1.81
N LEU A 86 1.04 -6.95 -2.59
CA LEU A 86 -0.30 -6.53 -2.21
C LEU A 86 -0.80 -7.30 -0.99
N GLU A 87 -0.61 -8.62 -0.95
CA GLU A 87 -0.97 -9.44 0.20
C GLU A 87 -0.25 -8.99 1.47
N ASN A 88 1.06 -8.74 1.40
CA ASN A 88 1.85 -8.31 2.56
C ASN A 88 1.38 -6.97 3.12
N VAL A 89 1.07 -6.00 2.25
CA VAL A 89 0.55 -4.68 2.65
C VAL A 89 -0.84 -4.82 3.27
N LEU A 90 -1.74 -5.55 2.62
CA LEU A 90 -3.10 -5.78 3.12
C LEU A 90 -3.11 -6.49 4.48
N ARG A 91 -2.29 -7.54 4.63
CA ARG A 91 -2.11 -8.27 5.89
C ARG A 91 -1.58 -7.36 7.00
N THR A 92 -0.62 -6.50 6.67
CA THR A 92 -0.07 -5.53 7.60
C THR A 92 -1.14 -4.57 8.10
N ILE A 93 -1.92 -3.95 7.19
CA ILE A 93 -2.99 -3.02 7.55
C ILE A 93 -4.07 -3.72 8.36
N ARG A 94 -4.43 -4.97 8.00
CA ARG A 94 -5.41 -5.76 8.73
C ARG A 94 -5.00 -6.02 10.18
N GLY A 95 -3.70 -6.06 10.46
CA GLY A 95 -3.16 -6.25 11.82
C GLY A 95 -3.37 -5.07 12.78
N TYR A 96 -3.65 -3.85 12.26
CA TYR A 96 -3.83 -2.66 13.10
C TYR A 96 -5.10 -1.84 12.80
N LYS A 97 -5.82 -2.12 11.70
CA LYS A 97 -7.07 -1.41 11.36
C LYS A 97 -8.14 -1.59 12.45
N GLN A 98 -8.97 -0.58 12.63
CA GLN A 98 -10.11 -0.63 13.54
C GLN A 98 -11.44 -0.81 12.79
N GLY A 99 -11.61 -0.11 11.67
CA GLY A 99 -12.76 -0.19 10.78
C GLY A 99 -12.51 -1.12 9.60
N ARG A 100 -13.08 -0.79 8.44
CA ARG A 100 -12.92 -1.55 7.19
C ARG A 100 -11.58 -1.25 6.52
N LEU A 101 -11.09 -2.20 5.72
CA LEU A 101 -10.01 -2.03 4.76
C LEU A 101 -10.60 -1.92 3.36
N ILE A 102 -10.51 -0.74 2.77
CA ILE A 102 -10.89 -0.47 1.37
C ILE A 102 -9.61 -0.53 0.54
N ALA A 103 -9.51 -1.48 -0.40
CA ALA A 103 -8.32 -1.66 -1.22
C ALA A 103 -8.57 -1.21 -2.66
N LEU A 104 -7.88 -0.15 -3.09
CA LEU A 104 -7.86 0.30 -4.47
C LEU A 104 -6.57 -0.17 -5.14
N PHE A 105 -6.71 -0.87 -6.27
CA PHE A 105 -5.57 -1.35 -7.04
C PHE A 105 -5.90 -1.52 -8.53
N GLY A 106 -4.87 -1.59 -9.34
CA GLY A 106 -4.93 -1.90 -10.75
C GLY A 106 -3.73 -2.71 -11.21
N CYS A 107 -3.70 -3.06 -12.48
CA CYS A 107 -2.57 -3.75 -13.10
C CYS A 107 -2.08 -3.02 -14.36
N GLY A 108 -0.77 -3.05 -14.58
CA GLY A 108 -0.18 -2.48 -15.79
C GLY A 108 -0.47 -3.32 -17.03
N GLY A 109 -0.68 -2.63 -18.16
CA GLY A 109 -0.69 -3.23 -19.48
C GLY A 109 0.71 -3.53 -20.00
N ASN A 110 0.83 -4.40 -21.03
CA ASN A 110 2.10 -4.88 -21.60
C ASN A 110 3.03 -5.47 -20.52
N ARG A 111 2.45 -6.18 -19.57
CA ARG A 111 3.12 -6.86 -18.46
C ARG A 111 2.53 -8.26 -18.27
N ASP A 112 3.04 -9.00 -17.30
CA ASP A 112 2.55 -10.32 -16.95
C ASP A 112 1.05 -10.30 -16.66
N ARG A 113 0.27 -10.96 -17.53
CA ARG A 113 -1.19 -11.07 -17.40
C ARG A 113 -1.59 -12.08 -16.33
N GLY A 114 -0.75 -13.10 -16.09
CA GLY A 114 -1.03 -14.14 -15.10
C GLY A 114 -1.15 -13.61 -13.67
N LYS A 115 -0.47 -12.51 -13.36
CA LYS A 115 -0.57 -11.88 -12.04
C LYS A 115 -1.91 -11.16 -11.79
N ARG A 116 -2.67 -10.77 -12.84
CA ARG A 116 -3.91 -9.98 -12.72
C ARG A 116 -4.96 -10.65 -11.84
N PRO A 117 -5.37 -11.91 -12.11
CA PRO A 117 -6.30 -12.59 -11.23
C PRO A 117 -5.71 -12.91 -9.84
N GLN A 118 -4.40 -13.07 -9.72
CA GLN A 118 -3.74 -13.29 -8.44
C GLN A 118 -3.79 -12.04 -7.55
N MET A 119 -3.61 -10.85 -8.14
CA MET A 119 -3.80 -9.55 -7.45
C MET A 119 -5.22 -9.43 -6.90
N CYS A 120 -6.22 -9.81 -7.71
CA CYS A 120 -7.61 -9.81 -7.28
C CYS A 120 -7.84 -10.76 -6.09
N ARG A 121 -7.35 -11.99 -6.15
CA ARG A 121 -7.46 -12.96 -5.04
C ARG A 121 -6.81 -12.44 -3.77
N ALA A 122 -5.61 -11.86 -3.88
CA ALA A 122 -4.93 -11.26 -2.74
C ALA A 122 -5.79 -10.15 -2.12
N ALA A 123 -6.35 -9.25 -2.93
CA ALA A 123 -7.22 -8.19 -2.44
C ALA A 123 -8.51 -8.75 -1.81
N ALA A 124 -9.18 -9.69 -2.48
CA ALA A 124 -10.43 -10.29 -2.01
C ALA A 124 -10.27 -11.07 -0.68
N SER A 125 -9.08 -11.65 -0.43
CA SER A 125 -8.81 -12.38 0.81
C SER A 125 -8.68 -11.49 2.05
N TYR A 126 -8.33 -10.22 1.88
CA TYR A 126 -7.96 -9.35 3.01
C TYR A 126 -8.76 -8.06 3.09
N ALA A 127 -9.27 -7.53 1.98
CA ALA A 127 -10.06 -6.31 1.97
C ALA A 127 -11.52 -6.56 2.38
N ASP A 128 -12.15 -5.55 2.97
CA ASP A 128 -13.57 -5.55 3.28
C ASP A 128 -14.38 -4.93 2.11
N PHE A 129 -13.70 -4.16 1.25
CA PHE A 129 -14.23 -3.62 -0.01
C PHE A 129 -13.08 -3.39 -0.99
N MET A 130 -13.30 -3.65 -2.28
CA MET A 130 -12.30 -3.44 -3.31
C MET A 130 -12.75 -2.39 -4.33
N VAL A 131 -11.81 -1.59 -4.82
CA VAL A 131 -11.98 -0.71 -5.98
C VAL A 131 -10.94 -1.10 -7.04
N VAL A 132 -11.41 -1.69 -8.12
CA VAL A 132 -10.55 -2.13 -9.23
C VAL A 132 -10.50 -1.03 -10.29
N THR A 133 -9.30 -0.60 -10.65
CA THR A 133 -9.08 0.57 -11.51
C THR A 133 -7.90 0.39 -12.45
N SER A 134 -7.66 1.37 -13.32
CA SER A 134 -6.44 1.41 -14.14
C SER A 134 -5.21 1.77 -13.31
N ASP A 135 -4.08 1.18 -13.69
CA ASP A 135 -2.73 1.62 -13.31
C ASP A 135 -2.09 2.32 -14.51
N ASN A 136 -1.18 1.72 -15.22
CA ASN A 136 -0.59 2.15 -16.49
C ASN A 136 -1.08 1.21 -17.60
N PRO A 137 -2.21 1.46 -18.28
CA PRO A 137 -2.74 0.53 -19.30
C PRO A 137 -1.81 0.41 -20.51
N ARG A 138 -0.97 1.40 -20.78
CA ARG A 138 -0.07 1.42 -21.95
C ARG A 138 -0.84 1.12 -23.24
N GLY A 139 -0.35 0.23 -24.08
CA GLY A 139 -0.99 -0.14 -25.33
C GLY A 139 -2.15 -1.14 -25.23
N GLU A 140 -2.52 -1.61 -24.02
CA GLU A 140 -3.66 -2.50 -23.84
C GLU A 140 -4.96 -1.73 -23.58
N ASN A 141 -6.08 -2.32 -23.98
CA ASN A 141 -7.39 -1.79 -23.59
C ASN A 141 -7.58 -1.90 -22.06
N PRO A 142 -7.83 -0.79 -21.34
CA PRO A 142 -7.95 -0.81 -19.88
C PRO A 142 -9.08 -1.73 -19.40
N TYR A 143 -10.22 -1.80 -20.10
CA TYR A 143 -11.31 -2.70 -19.75
C TYR A 143 -10.96 -4.17 -19.89
N ALA A 144 -10.08 -4.53 -20.84
CA ALA A 144 -9.56 -5.90 -20.94
C ALA A 144 -8.69 -6.26 -19.73
N ILE A 145 -7.87 -5.31 -19.26
CA ILE A 145 -7.07 -5.49 -18.04
C ILE A 145 -7.98 -5.69 -16.82
N LEU A 146 -9.00 -4.83 -16.66
CA LEU A 146 -9.97 -4.94 -15.57
C LEU A 146 -10.71 -6.28 -15.59
N LYS A 147 -11.10 -6.76 -16.78
CA LYS A 147 -11.71 -8.08 -16.93
C LYS A 147 -10.76 -9.22 -16.50
N ASP A 148 -9.48 -9.15 -16.88
CA ASP A 148 -8.48 -10.15 -16.46
C ASP A 148 -8.28 -10.14 -14.93
N ILE A 149 -8.32 -8.96 -14.29
CA ILE A 149 -8.25 -8.83 -12.83
C ILE A 149 -9.45 -9.53 -12.19
N LEU A 150 -10.67 -9.24 -12.66
CA LEU A 150 -11.91 -9.78 -12.09
C LEU A 150 -12.07 -11.30 -12.27
N ALA A 151 -11.33 -11.92 -13.18
CA ALA A 151 -11.26 -13.38 -13.26
C ALA A 151 -10.71 -14.03 -11.96
N GLY A 152 -10.12 -13.24 -11.07
CA GLY A 152 -9.70 -13.69 -9.74
C GLY A 152 -10.78 -13.70 -8.68
N MET A 153 -12.01 -13.22 -8.97
CA MET A 153 -13.12 -13.18 -8.00
C MET A 153 -13.77 -14.54 -7.73
N ASP A 154 -13.46 -15.54 -8.55
CA ASP A 154 -14.03 -16.89 -8.36
C ASP A 154 -13.76 -17.42 -6.94
N GLY A 155 -14.85 -17.76 -6.23
CA GLY A 155 -14.82 -18.22 -4.85
C GLY A 155 -14.79 -17.12 -3.78
N PHE A 156 -14.96 -15.84 -4.15
CA PHE A 156 -14.98 -14.70 -3.21
C PHE A 156 -16.27 -13.89 -3.30
N ASP A 157 -16.82 -13.53 -2.15
CA ASP A 157 -18.02 -12.67 -2.01
C ASP A 157 -17.65 -11.23 -1.60
N THR A 158 -16.38 -10.87 -1.62
CA THR A 158 -15.91 -9.53 -1.23
C THR A 158 -16.52 -8.47 -2.14
N PRO A 159 -17.27 -7.49 -1.60
CA PRO A 159 -17.91 -6.46 -2.41
C PRO A 159 -16.86 -5.59 -3.12
N PHE A 160 -17.15 -5.19 -4.35
CA PHE A 160 -16.23 -4.38 -5.16
C PHE A 160 -16.94 -3.41 -6.08
N ALA A 161 -16.20 -2.38 -6.51
CA ALA A 161 -16.54 -1.48 -7.60
C ALA A 161 -15.46 -1.54 -8.69
N VAL A 162 -15.86 -1.28 -9.95
CA VAL A 162 -14.94 -1.17 -11.08
C VAL A 162 -15.07 0.22 -11.67
N ILE A 163 -14.02 1.02 -11.56
CA ILE A 163 -13.99 2.40 -12.04
C ILE A 163 -12.68 2.58 -12.82
N GLU A 164 -12.78 2.73 -14.13
CA GLU A 164 -11.61 2.73 -15.02
C GLU A 164 -10.68 3.90 -14.69
N ASN A 165 -11.20 5.12 -14.60
CA ASN A 165 -10.42 6.31 -14.28
C ASN A 165 -9.93 6.24 -12.83
N ARG A 166 -8.60 6.24 -12.63
CA ARG A 166 -8.00 6.06 -11.30
C ARG A 166 -8.29 7.24 -10.35
N ARG A 167 -8.40 8.48 -10.85
CA ARG A 167 -8.75 9.62 -10.02
C ARG A 167 -10.18 9.51 -9.49
N ASP A 168 -11.11 9.11 -10.36
CA ASP A 168 -12.52 8.90 -9.98
C ASP A 168 -12.67 7.70 -9.04
N ALA A 169 -11.88 6.64 -9.27
CA ALA A 169 -11.80 5.50 -8.38
C ALA A 169 -11.28 5.89 -6.98
N THR A 170 -10.24 6.74 -6.93
CA THR A 170 -9.72 7.27 -5.67
C THR A 170 -10.77 8.12 -4.95
N LYS A 171 -11.45 9.03 -5.67
CA LYS A 171 -12.54 9.82 -5.12
C LYS A 171 -13.62 8.93 -4.54
N PHE A 172 -14.10 7.96 -5.29
CA PHE A 172 -15.11 7.00 -4.84
C PHE A 172 -14.65 6.26 -3.58
N ALA A 173 -13.42 5.75 -3.53
CA ALA A 173 -12.90 5.04 -2.37
C ALA A 173 -12.88 5.91 -1.10
N LEU A 174 -12.51 7.20 -1.24
CA LEU A 174 -12.51 8.15 -0.13
C LEU A 174 -13.93 8.49 0.34
N GLU A 175 -14.90 8.63 -0.57
CA GLU A 175 -16.31 8.87 -0.26
C GLU A 175 -16.98 7.67 0.44
N GLN A 176 -16.51 6.45 0.19
CA GLN A 176 -16.99 5.24 0.89
C GLN A 176 -16.44 5.08 2.30
N ALA A 177 -15.32 5.77 2.61
CA ALA A 177 -14.62 5.61 3.89
C ALA A 177 -15.38 6.27 5.06
N ARG A 178 -15.29 5.64 6.22
CA ARG A 178 -15.88 6.07 7.48
C ARG A 178 -14.80 6.16 8.56
N ALA A 179 -15.13 6.78 9.67
CA ALA A 179 -14.21 6.83 10.81
C ALA A 179 -13.76 5.41 11.22
N GLY A 180 -12.45 5.27 11.42
CA GLY A 180 -11.78 4.00 11.72
C GLY A 180 -11.34 3.19 10.50
N ASP A 181 -11.83 3.51 9.29
CA ASP A 181 -11.47 2.80 8.06
C ASP A 181 -10.02 3.13 7.62
N VAL A 182 -9.45 2.24 6.82
CA VAL A 182 -8.19 2.46 6.11
C VAL A 182 -8.45 2.27 4.61
N VAL A 183 -8.09 3.27 3.81
CA VAL A 183 -8.11 3.20 2.35
C VAL A 183 -6.68 2.96 1.87
N LEU A 184 -6.42 1.80 1.28
CA LEU A 184 -5.16 1.47 0.62
C LEU A 184 -5.24 1.85 -0.86
N LEU A 185 -4.30 2.67 -1.32
CA LEU A 185 -4.05 2.95 -2.73
C LEU A 185 -2.77 2.22 -3.15
N ALA A 186 -2.93 1.09 -3.84
CA ALA A 186 -1.83 0.21 -4.23
C ALA A 186 -1.47 0.32 -5.70
N GLY A 187 -0.17 0.18 -6.00
CA GLY A 187 0.40 0.08 -7.33
C GLY A 187 1.30 1.25 -7.73
N LYS A 188 0.83 2.48 -7.54
CA LYS A 188 1.55 3.70 -7.95
C LYS A 188 2.69 4.09 -7.02
N GLY A 189 2.45 4.03 -5.71
CA GLY A 189 3.44 4.44 -4.73
C GLY A 189 3.97 5.85 -5.00
N HIS A 190 5.25 5.95 -5.37
CA HIS A 190 5.95 7.20 -5.67
C HIS A 190 5.90 7.61 -7.15
N GLU A 191 5.24 6.84 -8.04
CA GLU A 191 5.09 7.22 -9.44
C GLU A 191 4.22 8.48 -9.55
N ASP A 192 4.70 9.48 -10.27
CA ASP A 192 4.03 10.77 -10.50
C ASP A 192 3.44 10.87 -11.92
N TYR A 193 3.24 9.71 -12.57
CA TYR A 193 2.71 9.63 -13.94
C TYR A 193 1.76 8.45 -14.13
N GLN A 194 0.97 8.52 -15.22
CA GLN A 194 0.18 7.43 -15.78
C GLN A 194 0.46 7.32 -17.29
N ILE A 195 0.67 6.08 -17.79
CA ILE A 195 0.92 5.81 -19.21
C ILE A 195 -0.33 5.24 -19.84
N ILE A 196 -0.89 5.97 -20.83
CA ILE A 196 -2.07 5.57 -21.62
C ILE A 196 -1.68 5.62 -23.10
N GLY A 197 -1.71 4.50 -23.79
CA GLY A 197 -1.08 4.38 -25.11
C GLY A 197 0.42 4.66 -25.00
N ASP A 198 0.90 5.54 -25.86
CA ASP A 198 2.28 6.03 -25.89
C ASP A 198 2.45 7.37 -25.13
N THR A 199 1.39 7.87 -24.51
CA THR A 199 1.40 9.17 -23.83
C THR A 199 1.59 9.02 -22.33
N VAL A 200 2.47 9.84 -21.76
CA VAL A 200 2.71 9.94 -20.32
C VAL A 200 1.95 11.14 -19.77
N TYR A 201 1.03 10.88 -18.86
CA TYR A 201 0.23 11.93 -18.20
C TYR A 201 0.74 12.15 -16.79
N PRO A 202 0.81 13.39 -16.29
CA PRO A 202 1.08 13.65 -14.87
C PRO A 202 0.01 13.02 -13.98
N TYR A 203 0.44 12.28 -12.95
CA TYR A 203 -0.45 11.63 -11.99
C TYR A 203 0.27 11.45 -10.65
N ASP A 204 0.11 12.40 -9.75
CA ASP A 204 0.67 12.34 -8.39
C ASP A 204 -0.44 11.93 -7.41
N GLU A 205 -0.43 10.65 -7.00
CA GLU A 205 -1.48 10.07 -6.15
C GLU A 205 -1.63 10.80 -4.82
N LYS A 206 -0.52 11.23 -4.22
CA LYS A 206 -0.53 11.96 -2.95
C LYS A 206 -1.21 13.32 -3.07
N LYS A 207 -0.89 14.09 -4.13
CA LYS A 207 -1.52 15.40 -4.39
C LYS A 207 -3.01 15.24 -4.66
N ILE A 208 -3.38 14.24 -5.47
CA ILE A 208 -4.78 13.93 -5.78
C ILE A 208 -5.56 13.63 -4.49
N VAL A 209 -5.02 12.78 -3.62
CA VAL A 209 -5.64 12.48 -2.33
C VAL A 209 -5.82 13.74 -1.48
N GLN A 210 -4.79 14.59 -1.40
CA GLN A 210 -4.86 15.84 -0.64
C GLN A 210 -5.91 16.82 -1.18
N GLU A 211 -6.03 16.92 -2.51
CA GLU A 211 -7.08 17.74 -3.16
C GLU A 211 -8.47 17.19 -2.87
N LEU A 212 -8.67 15.88 -3.02
CA LEU A 212 -9.97 15.23 -2.78
C LEU A 212 -10.41 15.34 -1.31
N ILE A 213 -9.48 15.16 -0.37
CA ILE A 213 -9.77 15.34 1.08
C ILE A 213 -10.23 16.77 1.38
N LYS A 214 -9.65 17.80 0.74
CA LYS A 214 -10.13 19.17 0.92
C LYS A 214 -11.59 19.33 0.50
N GLY A 215 -11.94 18.78 -0.65
CA GLY A 215 -13.33 18.82 -1.13
C GLY A 215 -14.33 18.01 -0.30
N LEU A 216 -13.88 17.02 0.50
CA LEU A 216 -14.74 16.26 1.42
C LEU A 216 -14.96 16.99 2.76
N LYS A 217 -14.20 18.04 3.05
CA LYS A 217 -14.32 18.85 4.28
C LYS A 217 -15.21 20.07 4.11
N GLU A 218 -15.48 20.46 2.86
CA GLU A 218 -16.38 21.54 2.47
C GLU A 218 -17.83 21.06 2.39
#